data_b711f48ac2ced00d7fc55ec74274cca2
#
_entry.id   b711f48ac2ced00d7fc55ec74274cca2
#
_cell.length_a   1.000
_cell.length_b   1.000
_cell.length_c   1.000
_cell.angle_alpha   90.00
_cell.angle_beta   90.00
_cell.angle_gamma   90.00
#
_symmetry.space_group_name_H-M   'P 1'
#
loop_
_entity.id
_entity.type
_entity.pdbx_description
1 polymer ?
#
loop_
_entity_poly.entity_id
_entity_poly.type
_entity_poly.pdbx_seq_one_letter_code
_entity_poly.pdbx_strand_id
1 'polypeptide(L)'
;MQLKLTVNGVNRTDEVEPRLLLVHYLREVLGLRAANVGCDTTSCGACTVLLNGESVKSCTVLAAQANGQEVVTAEGLVSEDGEMSPVQKAFREQHGLQCGFCTPGMVMAATSLLKENPHPTEREVREGLEGNFCRCTGYHNIVRAVLAAAETGVSA
;
A
#
# COMPACT_ATOMS: atom_id res chain seq x y z
N MET A 1 21.11 12.80 8.41
CA MET A 1 20.63 13.87 7.50
C MET A 1 19.21 14.27 7.88
N GLN A 2 18.85 15.52 7.68
CA GLN A 2 17.48 15.93 7.89
C GLN A 2 16.60 15.44 6.72
N LEU A 3 15.57 14.67 7.05
CA LEU A 3 14.53 14.18 6.13
C LEU A 3 13.26 14.99 6.35
N LYS A 4 12.67 15.49 5.27
CA LYS A 4 11.39 16.21 5.28
C LYS A 4 10.47 15.60 4.25
N LEU A 5 9.30 15.09 4.66
CA LEU A 5 8.31 14.51 3.75
C LEU A 5 6.91 14.60 4.38
N THR A 6 5.90 14.36 3.59
CA THR A 6 4.53 14.21 4.09
C THR A 6 4.19 12.72 4.18
N VAL A 7 3.69 12.25 5.31
CA VAL A 7 3.24 10.87 5.48
C VAL A 7 1.79 10.85 5.97
N ASN A 8 0.90 10.25 5.19
CA ASN A 8 -0.53 10.21 5.46
C ASN A 8 -1.11 11.61 5.78
N GLY A 9 -0.76 12.61 4.96
CA GLY A 9 -1.18 14.00 5.11
C GLY A 9 -0.47 14.79 6.22
N VAL A 10 0.43 14.17 7.00
CA VAL A 10 1.14 14.82 8.11
C VAL A 10 2.58 15.14 7.70
N ASN A 11 2.98 16.40 7.81
CA ASN A 11 4.36 16.82 7.58
C ASN A 11 5.28 16.26 8.67
N ARG A 12 6.37 15.62 8.26
CA ARG A 12 7.40 15.03 9.11
C ARG A 12 8.74 15.70 8.86
N THR A 13 9.51 15.85 9.94
CA THR A 13 10.89 16.33 9.88
C THR A 13 11.69 15.55 10.90
N ASP A 14 12.57 14.67 10.44
CA ASP A 14 13.33 13.75 11.29
C ASP A 14 14.80 13.72 10.89
N GLU A 15 15.68 13.45 11.84
CA GLU A 15 17.08 13.13 11.60
C GLU A 15 17.21 11.62 11.34
N VAL A 16 17.70 11.25 10.16
CA VAL A 16 17.83 9.86 9.75
C VAL A 16 19.21 9.55 9.16
N GLU A 17 19.60 8.27 9.21
CA GLU A 17 20.76 7.81 8.47
C GLU A 17 20.48 7.82 6.96
N PRO A 18 21.45 8.26 6.12
CA PRO A 18 21.24 8.35 4.66
C PRO A 18 20.88 7.03 3.98
N ARG A 19 21.28 5.91 4.57
CA ARG A 19 21.01 4.55 4.06
C ARG A 19 19.75 3.89 4.60
N LEU A 20 18.96 4.61 5.45
CA LEU A 20 17.74 4.07 6.01
C LEU A 20 16.72 3.79 4.90
N LEU A 21 16.17 2.57 4.84
CA LEU A 21 15.11 2.23 3.91
C LEU A 21 13.79 2.87 4.34
N LEU A 22 12.97 3.25 3.38
CA LEU A 22 11.67 3.87 3.62
C LEU A 22 10.77 2.98 4.49
N VAL A 23 10.77 1.65 4.27
CA VAL A 23 10.00 0.72 5.09
C VAL A 23 10.40 0.77 6.57
N HIS A 24 11.69 0.86 6.88
CA HIS A 24 12.16 0.95 8.26
C HIS A 24 11.86 2.31 8.87
N TYR A 25 11.98 3.40 8.10
CA TYR A 25 11.55 4.72 8.54
C TYR A 25 10.06 4.72 8.95
N LEU A 26 9.19 4.19 8.09
CA LEU A 26 7.74 4.11 8.39
C LEU A 26 7.45 3.28 9.65
N ARG A 27 8.08 2.10 9.77
CA ARG A 27 7.79 1.15 10.84
C ARG A 27 8.44 1.48 12.17
N GLU A 28 9.70 1.89 12.15
CA GLU A 28 10.55 1.98 13.35
C GLU A 28 10.64 3.42 13.88
N VAL A 29 10.62 4.41 12.98
CA VAL A 29 10.67 5.83 13.38
C VAL A 29 9.25 6.38 13.59
N LEU A 30 8.34 6.14 12.63
CA LEU A 30 6.98 6.68 12.70
C LEU A 30 5.97 5.73 13.38
N GLY A 31 6.30 4.47 13.61
CA GLY A 31 5.40 3.48 14.19
C GLY A 31 4.26 3.01 13.28
N LEU A 32 4.30 3.35 11.97
CA LEU A 32 3.32 2.93 10.98
C LEU A 32 3.65 1.52 10.49
N ARG A 33 2.88 0.53 10.94
CA ARG A 33 3.22 -0.88 10.81
C ARG A 33 2.51 -1.62 9.68
N ALA A 34 1.61 -0.99 8.95
CA ALA A 34 0.91 -1.63 7.83
C ALA A 34 1.84 -2.03 6.67
N ALA A 35 2.93 -1.27 6.42
CA ALA A 35 3.95 -1.70 5.47
C ALA A 35 4.75 -2.87 6.04
N ASN A 36 4.32 -4.10 5.78
CA ASN A 36 4.96 -5.32 6.31
C ASN A 36 6.23 -5.69 5.54
N VAL A 37 7.17 -6.36 6.22
CA VAL A 37 8.38 -6.90 5.60
C VAL A 37 8.26 -8.42 5.54
N GLY A 38 7.94 -8.96 4.35
CA GLY A 38 7.73 -10.40 4.14
C GLY A 38 8.86 -11.10 3.38
N CYS A 39 9.86 -10.37 2.90
CA CYS A 39 11.02 -10.92 2.19
C CYS A 39 12.21 -9.97 2.29
N ASP A 40 13.38 -10.46 1.85
CA ASP A 40 14.62 -9.69 1.67
C ASP A 40 15.02 -9.56 0.18
N THR A 41 14.14 -10.00 -0.74
CA THR A 41 14.41 -10.12 -2.19
C THR A 41 13.55 -9.18 -3.03
N THR A 42 12.83 -8.25 -2.41
CA THR A 42 11.90 -7.32 -3.09
C THR A 42 10.72 -7.98 -3.82
N SER A 43 10.49 -9.27 -3.62
CA SER A 43 9.54 -10.04 -4.40
C SER A 43 8.10 -9.97 -3.88
N CYS A 44 7.91 -9.93 -2.53
CA CYS A 44 6.61 -10.23 -1.94
C CYS A 44 5.56 -9.12 -2.02
N GLY A 45 5.95 -7.86 -2.13
CA GLY A 45 5.05 -6.71 -2.19
C GLY A 45 4.30 -6.35 -0.89
N ALA A 46 4.58 -7.04 0.24
CA ALA A 46 3.93 -6.74 1.52
C ALA A 46 4.23 -5.32 2.05
N CYS A 47 5.33 -4.72 1.58
CA CYS A 47 5.78 -3.38 1.92
C CYS A 47 5.30 -2.28 0.95
N THR A 48 4.37 -2.59 0.05
CA THR A 48 3.86 -1.61 -0.94
C THR A 48 3.21 -0.42 -0.23
N VAL A 49 3.59 0.78 -0.66
CA VAL A 49 3.03 2.07 -0.26
C VAL A 49 2.82 2.93 -1.51
N LEU A 50 2.14 4.06 -1.41
CA LEU A 50 2.15 5.06 -2.49
C LEU A 50 3.20 6.12 -2.19
N LEU A 51 3.99 6.45 -3.20
CA LEU A 51 4.95 7.55 -3.21
C LEU A 51 4.52 8.52 -4.32
N ASN A 52 4.08 9.71 -3.95
CA ASN A 52 3.45 10.67 -4.87
C ASN A 52 2.29 10.05 -5.69
N GLY A 53 1.53 9.14 -5.08
CA GLY A 53 0.41 8.45 -5.72
C GLY A 53 0.75 7.19 -6.51
N GLU A 54 2.03 6.90 -6.74
CA GLU A 54 2.50 5.71 -7.46
C GLU A 54 2.85 4.57 -6.48
N SER A 55 2.47 3.33 -6.81
CA SER A 55 2.79 2.18 -5.97
C SER A 55 4.27 1.82 -6.03
N VAL A 56 4.92 1.78 -4.87
CA VAL A 56 6.33 1.39 -4.75
C VAL A 56 6.53 0.37 -3.64
N LYS A 57 7.54 -0.47 -3.76
CA LYS A 57 7.98 -1.35 -2.67
C LYS A 57 8.93 -0.56 -1.75
N SER A 58 8.45 -0.13 -0.60
CA SER A 58 9.21 0.73 0.31
C SER A 58 10.51 0.11 0.83
N CYS A 59 10.70 -1.21 0.69
CA CYS A 59 11.96 -1.90 0.98
C CYS A 59 13.05 -1.68 -0.08
N THR A 60 12.76 -1.02 -1.21
CA THR A 60 13.72 -0.67 -2.26
C THR A 60 13.98 0.82 -2.38
N VAL A 61 13.29 1.62 -1.59
CA VAL A 61 13.42 3.08 -1.58
C VAL A 61 14.18 3.49 -0.33
N LEU A 62 15.22 4.29 -0.48
CA LEU A 62 15.86 4.95 0.67
C LEU A 62 14.94 6.08 1.17
N ALA A 63 14.83 6.25 2.48
CA ALA A 63 14.07 7.36 3.05
C ALA A 63 14.54 8.71 2.49
N ALA A 64 15.84 8.84 2.25
CA ALA A 64 16.44 10.02 1.63
C ALA A 64 15.88 10.34 0.23
N GLN A 65 15.49 9.33 -0.55
CA GLN A 65 14.89 9.51 -1.87
C GLN A 65 13.45 10.04 -1.79
N ALA A 66 12.76 9.79 -0.67
CA ALA A 66 11.41 10.31 -0.43
C ALA A 66 11.41 11.74 0.14
N ASN A 67 12.57 12.38 0.25
CA ASN A 67 12.65 13.75 0.77
C ASN A 67 11.86 14.73 -0.11
N GLY A 68 10.99 15.53 0.50
CA GLY A 68 10.11 16.46 -0.18
C GLY A 68 8.89 15.82 -0.87
N GLN A 69 8.68 14.50 -0.69
CA GLN A 69 7.61 13.78 -1.35
C GLN A 69 6.48 13.41 -0.38
N GLU A 70 5.37 12.93 -0.95
CA GLU A 70 4.23 12.41 -0.20
C GLU A 70 4.24 10.88 -0.19
N VAL A 71 4.10 10.31 1.00
CA VAL A 71 3.98 8.85 1.21
C VAL A 71 2.60 8.57 1.82
N VAL A 72 1.87 7.63 1.22
CA VAL A 72 0.62 7.11 1.79
C VAL A 72 0.77 5.63 2.09
N THR A 73 0.46 5.24 3.32
CA THR A 73 0.39 3.84 3.76
C THR A 73 -1.06 3.40 3.89
N ALA A 74 -1.32 2.11 4.11
CA ALA A 74 -2.69 1.62 4.26
C ALA A 74 -3.44 2.24 5.46
N GLU A 75 -2.72 2.69 6.50
CA GLU A 75 -3.30 3.48 7.59
C GLU A 75 -3.85 4.83 7.10
N GLY A 76 -3.20 5.45 6.11
CA GLY A 76 -3.60 6.73 5.55
C GLY A 76 -4.79 6.68 4.59
N LEU A 77 -5.28 5.47 4.25
CA LEU A 77 -6.49 5.30 3.44
C LEU A 77 -7.79 5.36 4.28
N VAL A 78 -7.67 5.33 5.59
CA VAL A 78 -8.80 5.48 6.51
C VAL A 78 -9.08 6.97 6.66
N SER A 79 -10.37 7.38 6.54
CA SER A 79 -10.76 8.78 6.72
C SER A 79 -10.58 9.24 8.18
N GLU A 80 -10.64 10.55 8.40
CA GLU A 80 -10.58 11.13 9.75
C GLU A 80 -11.69 10.61 10.68
N ASP A 81 -12.85 10.27 10.13
CA ASP A 81 -13.98 9.67 10.86
C ASP A 81 -13.81 8.17 11.13
N GLY A 82 -12.70 7.57 10.72
CA GLY A 82 -12.41 6.14 10.89
C GLY A 82 -13.04 5.23 9.84
N GLU A 83 -13.61 5.78 8.76
CA GLU A 83 -14.21 5.02 7.67
C GLU A 83 -13.12 4.40 6.77
N MET A 84 -13.26 3.12 6.48
CA MET A 84 -12.39 2.42 5.54
C MET A 84 -12.59 2.95 4.12
N SER A 85 -11.52 3.01 3.33
CA SER A 85 -11.60 3.29 1.90
C SER A 85 -12.45 2.22 1.17
N PRO A 86 -12.97 2.51 -0.04
CA PRO A 86 -13.72 1.54 -0.83
C PRO A 86 -12.97 0.23 -1.05
N VAL A 87 -11.66 0.30 -1.31
CA VAL A 87 -10.81 -0.89 -1.49
C VAL A 87 -10.73 -1.70 -0.19
N GLN A 88 -10.50 -1.06 0.96
CA GLN A 88 -10.45 -1.74 2.26
C GLN A 88 -11.79 -2.39 2.62
N LYS A 89 -12.92 -1.71 2.37
CA LYS A 89 -14.27 -2.27 2.56
C LYS A 89 -14.49 -3.50 1.69
N ALA A 90 -14.15 -3.42 0.42
CA ALA A 90 -14.29 -4.53 -0.52
C ALA A 90 -13.46 -5.75 -0.12
N PHE A 91 -12.21 -5.55 0.33
CA PHE A 91 -11.37 -6.65 0.84
C PHE A 91 -12.02 -7.36 2.04
N ARG A 92 -12.62 -6.61 2.95
CA ARG A 92 -13.37 -7.17 4.08
C ARG A 92 -14.61 -7.93 3.63
N GLU A 93 -15.43 -7.33 2.78
CA GLU A 93 -16.74 -7.86 2.38
C GLU A 93 -16.64 -9.05 1.43
N GLN A 94 -15.64 -9.07 0.55
CA GLN A 94 -15.38 -10.17 -0.39
C GLN A 94 -14.44 -11.23 0.19
N HIS A 95 -14.10 -11.15 1.48
CA HIS A 95 -13.17 -12.07 2.14
C HIS A 95 -11.81 -12.16 1.41
N GLY A 96 -11.29 -11.02 0.93
CA GLY A 96 -10.01 -10.90 0.22
C GLY A 96 -8.78 -11.09 1.10
N LEU A 97 -8.93 -11.58 2.32
CA LEU A 97 -7.85 -11.80 3.28
C LEU A 97 -8.13 -13.02 4.16
N GLN A 98 -7.05 -13.61 4.68
CA GLN A 98 -7.09 -14.64 5.73
C GLN A 98 -6.18 -14.23 6.88
N CYS A 99 -4.86 -14.51 6.84
CA CYS A 99 -3.94 -14.06 7.88
C CYS A 99 -3.75 -12.54 7.97
N GLY A 100 -4.04 -11.80 6.89
CA GLY A 100 -3.94 -10.34 6.84
C GLY A 100 -2.54 -9.78 6.57
N PHE A 101 -1.49 -10.61 6.52
CA PHE A 101 -0.12 -10.12 6.39
C PHE A 101 0.16 -9.39 5.06
N CYS A 102 -0.32 -9.93 3.94
CA CYS A 102 -0.18 -9.31 2.62
C CYS A 102 -1.19 -8.19 2.37
N THR A 103 -2.25 -8.12 3.18
CA THR A 103 -3.42 -7.28 2.89
C THR A 103 -3.11 -5.80 2.76
N PRO A 104 -2.33 -5.16 3.64
CA PRO A 104 -2.01 -3.75 3.46
C PRO A 104 -1.31 -3.46 2.13
N GLY A 105 -0.30 -4.26 1.76
CA GLY A 105 0.40 -4.11 0.47
C GLY A 105 -0.51 -4.37 -0.74
N MET A 106 -1.39 -5.38 -0.66
CA MET A 106 -2.40 -5.64 -1.71
C MET A 106 -3.37 -4.48 -1.88
N VAL A 107 -3.86 -3.91 -0.78
CA VAL A 107 -4.77 -2.75 -0.79
C VAL A 107 -4.09 -1.55 -1.44
N MET A 108 -2.82 -1.28 -1.13
CA MET A 108 -2.08 -0.18 -1.75
C MET A 108 -1.88 -0.40 -3.25
N ALA A 109 -1.49 -1.61 -3.67
CA ALA A 109 -1.37 -1.97 -5.08
C ALA A 109 -2.71 -1.86 -5.83
N ALA A 110 -3.79 -2.36 -5.24
CA ALA A 110 -5.14 -2.24 -5.80
C ALA A 110 -5.61 -0.78 -5.90
N THR A 111 -5.30 0.05 -4.92
CA THR A 111 -5.62 1.48 -4.94
C THR A 111 -4.91 2.19 -6.10
N SER A 112 -3.62 1.91 -6.31
CA SER A 112 -2.87 2.45 -7.45
C SER A 112 -3.45 1.97 -8.78
N LEU A 113 -3.71 0.66 -8.90
CA LEU A 113 -4.30 0.07 -10.10
C LEU A 113 -5.64 0.73 -10.47
N LEU A 114 -6.55 0.88 -9.51
CA LEU A 114 -7.88 1.45 -9.75
C LEU A 114 -7.84 2.96 -10.03
N LYS A 115 -6.80 3.65 -9.60
CA LYS A 115 -6.56 5.05 -9.98
C LYS A 115 -6.17 5.17 -11.44
N GLU A 116 -5.32 4.26 -11.93
CA GLU A 116 -4.87 4.21 -13.32
C GLU A 116 -5.95 3.65 -14.25
N ASN A 117 -6.63 2.59 -13.84
CA ASN A 117 -7.70 1.92 -14.57
C ASN A 117 -8.92 1.71 -13.66
N PRO A 118 -9.90 2.64 -13.67
CA PRO A 118 -11.09 2.57 -12.82
C PRO A 118 -12.03 1.40 -13.09
N HIS A 119 -11.94 0.78 -14.26
CA HIS A 119 -12.82 -0.32 -14.69
C HIS A 119 -12.02 -1.48 -15.25
N PRO A 120 -11.16 -2.12 -14.42
CA PRO A 120 -10.31 -3.19 -14.89
C PRO A 120 -11.12 -4.47 -15.16
N THR A 121 -10.68 -5.24 -16.14
CA THR A 121 -11.09 -6.64 -16.32
C THR A 121 -10.43 -7.51 -15.25
N GLU A 122 -10.96 -8.72 -15.03
CA GLU A 122 -10.34 -9.70 -14.12
C GLU A 122 -8.87 -9.96 -14.48
N ARG A 123 -8.56 -10.04 -15.78
CA ARG A 123 -7.20 -10.24 -16.27
C ARG A 123 -6.28 -9.09 -15.88
N GLU A 124 -6.70 -7.85 -16.09
CA GLU A 124 -5.93 -6.65 -15.73
C GLU A 124 -5.71 -6.54 -14.23
N VAL A 125 -6.70 -6.94 -13.40
CA VAL A 125 -6.50 -7.03 -11.95
C VAL A 125 -5.42 -8.05 -11.60
N ARG A 126 -5.43 -9.25 -12.22
CA ARG A 126 -4.41 -10.27 -11.97
C ARG A 126 -3.03 -9.80 -12.37
N GLU A 127 -2.89 -9.20 -13.54
CA GLU A 127 -1.64 -8.63 -14.04
C GLU A 127 -1.15 -7.48 -13.14
N GLY A 128 -2.04 -6.57 -12.73
CA GLY A 128 -1.70 -5.43 -11.87
C GLY A 128 -1.28 -5.83 -10.44
N LEU A 129 -1.65 -7.02 -9.98
CA LEU A 129 -1.29 -7.54 -8.66
C LEU A 129 -0.12 -8.55 -8.68
N GLU A 130 0.51 -8.81 -9.80
CA GLU A 130 1.62 -9.79 -9.92
C GLU A 130 2.81 -9.49 -8.99
N GLY A 131 3.00 -8.24 -8.63
CA GLY A 131 4.03 -7.80 -7.70
C GLY A 131 3.74 -8.08 -6.21
N ASN A 132 2.57 -8.64 -5.88
CA ASN A 132 2.10 -8.82 -4.50
C ASN A 132 1.70 -10.27 -4.24
N PHE A 133 2.37 -10.93 -3.28
CA PHE A 133 2.15 -12.33 -2.97
C PHE A 133 1.20 -12.52 -1.79
N CYS A 134 0.30 -13.49 -1.95
CA CYS A 134 -0.54 -14.01 -0.87
C CYS A 134 -0.39 -15.52 -0.78
N ARG A 135 -0.05 -16.04 0.40
CA ARG A 135 0.12 -17.48 0.64
C ARG A 135 -1.18 -18.19 1.03
N CYS A 136 -2.22 -17.44 1.41
CA CYS A 136 -3.42 -18.00 2.04
C CYS A 136 -4.60 -18.15 1.07
N THR A 137 -4.91 -17.13 0.26
CA THR A 137 -6.22 -16.95 -0.39
C THR A 137 -6.34 -17.63 -1.76
N GLY A 138 -5.23 -17.95 -2.42
CA GLY A 138 -5.23 -18.36 -3.83
C GLY A 138 -5.67 -17.24 -4.78
N TYR A 139 -5.69 -15.97 -4.31
CA TYR A 139 -5.99 -14.74 -5.06
C TYR A 139 -7.44 -14.55 -5.52
N HIS A 140 -8.27 -15.57 -5.60
CA HIS A 140 -9.61 -15.48 -6.16
C HIS A 140 -10.45 -14.38 -5.49
N ASN A 141 -10.55 -14.41 -4.16
CA ASN A 141 -11.31 -13.41 -3.42
C ASN A 141 -10.64 -12.02 -3.42
N ILE A 142 -9.31 -11.96 -3.54
CA ILE A 142 -8.60 -10.68 -3.71
C ILE A 142 -9.02 -10.02 -5.04
N VAL A 143 -9.02 -10.78 -6.13
CA VAL A 143 -9.46 -10.29 -7.43
C VAL A 143 -10.91 -9.82 -7.39
N ARG A 144 -11.81 -10.60 -6.76
CA ARG A 144 -13.20 -10.20 -6.55
C ARG A 144 -13.34 -8.91 -5.75
N ALA A 145 -12.51 -8.74 -4.72
CA ALA A 145 -12.51 -7.53 -3.89
C ALA A 145 -12.12 -6.30 -4.72
N VAL A 146 -11.10 -6.41 -5.57
CA VAL A 146 -10.69 -5.30 -6.44
C VAL A 146 -11.77 -4.94 -7.45
N LEU A 147 -12.40 -5.94 -8.09
CA LEU A 147 -13.51 -5.71 -9.01
C LEU A 147 -14.71 -5.07 -8.32
N ALA A 148 -15.08 -5.54 -7.12
CA ALA A 148 -16.14 -4.92 -6.32
C ALA A 148 -15.83 -3.47 -5.91
N ALA A 149 -14.56 -3.17 -5.57
CA ALA A 149 -14.15 -1.80 -5.29
C ALA A 149 -14.26 -0.89 -6.52
N ALA A 150 -13.95 -1.41 -7.71
CA ALA A 150 -14.10 -0.68 -8.98
C ALA A 150 -15.55 -0.27 -9.25
N GLU A 151 -16.52 -1.14 -8.90
CA GLU A 151 -17.95 -0.86 -9.07
C GLU A 151 -18.48 0.27 -8.14
N THR A 152 -17.87 0.42 -6.96
CA THR A 152 -18.28 1.46 -5.98
C THR A 152 -17.69 2.83 -6.27
N GLY A 153 -16.78 2.93 -7.23
CA GLY A 153 -16.04 4.15 -7.57
C GLY A 153 -14.96 4.46 -6.51
N VAL A 154 -13.70 4.33 -6.89
CA VAL A 154 -12.59 4.81 -6.07
C VAL A 154 -12.52 6.32 -6.26
N SER A 155 -13.19 7.09 -5.40
CA SER A 155 -12.90 8.53 -5.31
C SER A 155 -11.48 8.69 -4.77
N ALA A 156 -10.62 9.24 -5.60
CA ALA A 156 -9.27 9.61 -5.23
C ALA A 156 -9.26 10.73 -4.17
#